data_ff6f15a6bf695621a9b22b243af7bbcb
#
_entry.id   ff6f15a6bf695621a9b22b243af7bbcb
#
_cell.length_a   1.000
_cell.length_b   1.000
_cell.length_c   1.000
_cell.angle_alpha   90.00
_cell.angle_beta   90.00
_cell.angle_gamma   90.00
#
_symmetry.space_group_name_H-M   'P 1'
#
loop_
_entity.id
_entity.type
_entity.pdbx_description
1 polymer ?
#
loop_
_entity_poly.entity_id
_entity_poly.type
_entity_poly.pdbx_seq_one_letter_code
_entity_poly.pdbx_strand_id
1 'polypeptide(L)'
;MKTLIVFFGAAALLVSAQAKRTFTGIVTDKMCGADHAAMNVKPDARCVRECVKAGSQYALVEGGNVYVLGNAKAADAFAGQKVKVSGTLDTKTNTILVDSITAAGAR
;
A
#
# COMPACT_ATOMS: atom_id res chain seq x y z
N MET A 1 26.54 25.06 -43.21
CA MET A 1 26.23 24.83 -42.59
C MET A 1 25.88 23.78 -42.01
N LYS A 2 25.82 23.48 -41.14
CA LYS A 2 25.53 22.46 -40.64
C LYS A 2 24.69 22.60 -39.64
N THR A 3 23.76 22.04 -39.44
CA THR A 3 22.89 22.10 -38.60
C THR A 3 23.04 21.16 -37.61
N LEU A 4 22.97 21.51 -36.41
CA LEU A 4 23.24 20.65 -35.50
C LEU A 4 22.04 20.33 -34.91
N ILE A 5 21.54 19.29 -34.86
CA ILE A 5 20.43 18.87 -34.29
C ILE A 5 20.67 18.27 -33.07
N VAL A 6 20.19 18.78 -32.06
CA VAL A 6 20.46 18.24 -30.82
C VAL A 6 19.25 17.60 -30.38
N PHE A 7 19.31 16.42 -29.97
CA PHE A 7 18.27 15.79 -29.55
C PHE A 7 18.25 15.61 -28.17
N PHE A 8 17.38 15.91 -27.39
CA PHE A 8 17.43 15.72 -26.12
C PHE A 8 16.63 14.66 -25.85
N GLY A 9 16.95 13.77 -25.44
CA GLY A 9 16.29 12.66 -25.14
C GLY A 9 15.39 12.90 -24.12
N ALA A 10 14.41 12.36 -24.03
CA ALA A 10 13.58 12.64 -23.11
C ALA A 10 13.65 11.74 -22.08
N ALA A 11 14.62 11.51 -21.62
CA ALA A 11 14.82 10.55 -20.74
C ALA A 11 14.15 10.68 -19.53
N ALA A 12 13.62 11.66 -19.26
CA ALA A 12 13.20 11.80 -18.02
C ALA A 12 12.08 11.09 -17.60
N LEU A 13 11.59 10.35 -18.26
CA LEU A 13 10.53 9.81 -17.88
C LEU A 13 10.47 8.74 -17.09
N LEU A 14 11.33 8.36 -16.63
CA LEU A 14 11.35 7.20 -16.07
C LEU A 14 10.94 7.09 -14.75
N VAL A 15 10.46 7.94 -14.11
CA VAL A 15 10.28 7.78 -12.83
C VAL A 15 9.00 7.32 -12.48
N SER A 16 8.20 6.98 -13.28
CA SER A 16 6.95 6.66 -12.90
C SER A 16 6.73 5.47 -12.09
N ALA A 17 7.62 4.69 -11.93
CA ALA A 17 7.43 3.48 -11.22
C ALA A 17 7.01 3.73 -9.80
N GLN A 18 7.27 4.83 -9.26
CA GLN A 18 6.90 5.06 -7.90
C GLN A 18 5.98 6.23 -7.76
N ALA A 19 5.00 6.27 -8.55
CA ALA A 19 4.09 7.39 -8.50
C ALA A 19 3.20 7.30 -7.28
N LYS A 20 2.88 8.43 -6.75
CA LYS A 20 2.02 8.48 -5.60
C LYS A 20 0.59 8.25 -6.03
N ARG A 21 -0.16 7.57 -5.27
CA ARG A 21 -1.55 7.35 -5.58
C ARG A 21 -2.35 6.97 -4.33
N THR A 22 -3.64 6.80 -4.47
CA THR A 22 -4.50 6.45 -3.37
C THR A 22 -4.98 5.01 -3.52
N PHE A 23 -4.92 4.27 -2.44
CA PHE A 23 -5.34 2.90 -2.43
C PHE A 23 -6.49 2.76 -1.45
N THR A 24 -7.47 1.96 -1.76
CA THR A 24 -8.60 1.76 -0.85
C THR A 24 -8.69 0.28 -0.52
N GLY A 25 -8.70 -0.05 0.72
CA GLY A 25 -8.76 -1.45 1.11
C GLY A 25 -8.89 -1.63 2.60
N ILE A 26 -8.65 -2.82 3.06
CA ILE A 26 -8.79 -3.15 4.48
C ILE A 26 -7.43 -3.34 5.10
N VAL A 27 -7.22 -2.79 6.27
CA VAL A 27 -5.96 -2.94 6.97
C VAL A 27 -5.91 -4.32 7.60
N THR A 28 -4.89 -5.06 7.29
CA THR A 28 -4.66 -6.40 7.79
C THR A 28 -3.19 -6.52 8.16
N ASP A 29 -2.67 -7.69 8.35
CA ASP A 29 -1.24 -7.88 8.54
C ASP A 29 -0.71 -8.77 7.44
N LYS A 30 0.58 -8.70 7.21
CA LYS A 30 1.19 -9.42 6.13
C LYS A 30 1.05 -10.93 6.26
N MET A 31 1.12 -11.44 7.46
CA MET A 31 1.09 -12.87 7.64
C MET A 31 -0.26 -13.47 7.32
N CYS A 32 -1.34 -12.84 7.69
CA CYS A 32 -2.65 -13.37 7.46
C CYS A 32 -3.39 -12.73 6.31
N GLY A 33 -2.83 -11.70 5.74
CA GLY A 33 -3.51 -10.95 4.71
C GLY A 33 -3.99 -11.78 3.53
N ALA A 34 -3.14 -12.64 3.06
CA ALA A 34 -3.48 -13.45 1.91
C ALA A 34 -4.61 -14.42 2.22
N ASP A 35 -4.61 -14.95 3.42
CA ASP A 35 -5.63 -15.90 3.78
C ASP A 35 -6.98 -15.21 3.89
N HIS A 36 -7.03 -14.04 4.48
CA HIS A 36 -8.27 -13.30 4.58
C HIS A 36 -8.76 -12.92 3.18
N ALA A 37 -7.87 -12.53 2.33
CA ALA A 37 -8.24 -12.13 0.98
C ALA A 37 -8.76 -13.33 0.20
N ALA A 38 -8.11 -14.45 0.34
CA ALA A 38 -8.51 -15.65 -0.40
C ALA A 38 -9.87 -16.14 0.05
N MET A 39 -10.18 -15.95 1.31
CA MET A 39 -11.44 -16.40 1.83
C MET A 39 -12.49 -15.32 1.77
N ASN A 40 -12.15 -14.16 1.31
CA ASN A 40 -13.07 -13.06 1.20
C ASN A 40 -13.66 -12.72 2.56
N VAL A 41 -12.86 -12.81 3.57
CA VAL A 41 -13.29 -12.55 4.93
C VAL A 41 -12.61 -11.31 5.45
N LYS A 42 -13.34 -10.50 6.19
CA LYS A 42 -12.77 -9.30 6.73
C LYS A 42 -11.91 -9.66 7.90
N PRO A 43 -10.71 -9.14 8.01
CA PRO A 43 -9.85 -9.46 9.13
C PRO A 43 -10.35 -8.89 10.45
N ASP A 44 -10.09 -9.62 11.52
CA ASP A 44 -10.46 -9.20 12.83
C ASP A 44 -9.39 -8.26 13.35
N ALA A 45 -9.75 -7.10 13.83
CA ALA A 45 -8.81 -6.10 14.33
C ALA A 45 -7.89 -6.66 15.41
N ARG A 46 -8.42 -7.47 16.30
CA ARG A 46 -7.59 -8.02 17.35
C ARG A 46 -6.57 -8.97 16.79
N CYS A 47 -6.95 -9.80 15.86
CA CYS A 47 -6.02 -10.74 15.26
C CYS A 47 -4.92 -9.99 14.52
N VAL A 48 -5.27 -8.95 13.79
CA VAL A 48 -4.29 -8.16 13.07
C VAL A 48 -3.28 -7.55 14.03
N ARG A 49 -3.75 -6.98 15.10
CA ARG A 49 -2.84 -6.33 16.06
C ARG A 49 -1.95 -7.34 16.76
N GLU A 50 -2.48 -8.52 17.05
CA GLU A 50 -1.66 -9.54 17.69
C GLU A 50 -0.57 -10.05 16.74
N CYS A 51 -0.88 -10.20 15.47
CA CYS A 51 0.13 -10.60 14.51
C CYS A 51 1.22 -9.55 14.37
N VAL A 52 0.84 -8.29 14.38
CA VAL A 52 1.83 -7.23 14.27
C VAL A 52 2.70 -7.19 15.53
N LYS A 53 2.14 -7.44 16.69
CA LYS A 53 2.95 -7.48 17.88
C LYS A 53 3.91 -8.65 17.82
N ALA A 54 3.54 -9.70 17.15
CA ALA A 54 4.42 -10.85 17.01
C ALA A 54 5.45 -10.69 15.90
N GLY A 55 5.50 -9.55 15.28
CA GLY A 55 6.53 -9.31 14.27
C GLY A 55 6.04 -9.13 12.85
N SER A 56 4.77 -9.28 12.59
CA SER A 56 4.27 -9.08 11.24
C SER A 56 4.17 -7.59 10.95
N GLN A 57 4.01 -7.23 9.70
CA GLN A 57 3.85 -5.85 9.32
C GLN A 57 2.40 -5.61 8.96
N TYR A 58 1.93 -4.39 9.10
CA TYR A 58 0.60 -4.05 8.63
C TYR A 58 0.57 -4.14 7.10
N ALA A 59 -0.56 -4.48 6.56
CA ALA A 59 -0.73 -4.61 5.13
C ALA A 59 -2.12 -4.11 4.73
N LEU A 60 -2.31 -3.84 3.46
CA LEU A 60 -3.58 -3.39 2.94
C LEU A 60 -4.05 -4.40 1.90
N VAL A 61 -5.29 -4.85 2.02
CA VAL A 61 -5.86 -5.73 1.03
C VAL A 61 -6.77 -4.89 0.16
N GLU A 62 -6.41 -4.78 -1.12
CA GLU A 62 -7.22 -4.05 -2.06
C GLU A 62 -7.58 -5.03 -3.15
N GLY A 63 -8.81 -5.50 -3.19
CA GLY A 63 -9.19 -6.52 -4.14
C GLY A 63 -8.42 -7.79 -3.87
N GLY A 64 -7.76 -8.30 -4.81
CA GLY A 64 -6.95 -9.48 -4.64
C GLY A 64 -5.51 -9.19 -4.30
N ASN A 65 -5.15 -7.93 -4.13
CA ASN A 65 -3.76 -7.59 -3.85
C ASN A 65 -3.51 -7.33 -2.39
N VAL A 66 -2.34 -7.71 -1.91
CA VAL A 66 -1.94 -7.46 -0.54
C VAL A 66 -0.68 -6.64 -0.60
N TYR A 67 -0.72 -5.41 -0.10
CA TYR A 67 0.45 -4.55 -0.12
C TYR A 67 0.93 -4.36 1.32
N VAL A 68 2.22 -4.40 1.54
CA VAL A 68 2.77 -4.12 2.85
C VAL A 68 2.69 -2.61 3.07
N LEU A 69 2.32 -2.17 4.26
CA LEU A 69 2.28 -0.76 4.54
C LEU A 69 3.56 -0.39 5.26
N GLY A 70 4.43 0.32 4.60
CA GLY A 70 5.69 0.74 5.19
C GLY A 70 5.49 2.03 5.94
N ASN A 71 6.19 2.24 7.00
CA ASN A 71 6.14 3.46 7.74
C ASN A 71 4.71 3.73 8.20
N ALA A 72 3.99 2.74 8.62
CA ALA A 72 2.59 2.86 8.87
C ALA A 72 2.18 2.68 10.31
N LYS A 73 2.85 3.39 11.23
CA LYS A 73 2.48 3.29 12.58
C LYS A 73 1.04 3.68 12.74
N ALA A 74 0.52 4.58 11.95
CA ALA A 74 -0.85 5.01 12.05
C ALA A 74 -1.85 3.91 11.71
N ALA A 75 -1.40 2.87 11.05
CA ALA A 75 -2.30 1.80 10.66
C ALA A 75 -2.86 1.06 11.87
N ASP A 76 -2.18 1.15 12.99
CA ASP A 76 -2.64 0.45 14.18
C ASP A 76 -4.06 0.89 14.57
N ALA A 77 -4.38 2.14 14.39
CA ALA A 77 -5.68 2.65 14.74
C ALA A 77 -6.78 2.14 13.79
N PHE A 78 -6.39 1.64 12.65
CA PHE A 78 -7.35 1.23 11.65
C PHE A 78 -7.36 -0.28 11.39
N ALA A 79 -6.76 -1.06 12.26
CA ALA A 79 -6.68 -2.51 12.05
C ALA A 79 -8.06 -3.08 11.78
N GLY A 80 -8.20 -3.83 10.73
CA GLY A 80 -9.46 -4.46 10.35
C GLY A 80 -10.47 -3.53 9.69
N GLN A 81 -10.11 -2.28 9.48
CA GLN A 81 -11.05 -1.33 8.92
C GLN A 81 -10.76 -0.97 7.48
N LYS A 82 -11.76 -0.48 6.79
CA LYS A 82 -11.57 -0.05 5.42
C LYS A 82 -11.05 1.36 5.44
N VAL A 83 -9.99 1.60 4.69
CA VAL A 83 -9.31 2.89 4.71
C VAL A 83 -8.92 3.34 3.32
N LYS A 84 -8.52 4.60 3.23
CA LYS A 84 -7.90 5.12 2.04
C LYS A 84 -6.49 5.43 2.45
N VAL A 85 -5.52 4.92 1.72
CA VAL A 85 -4.12 5.14 1.99
C VAL A 85 -3.53 5.94 0.85
N SER A 86 -2.91 7.07 1.15
CA SER A 86 -2.23 7.84 0.14
C SER A 86 -0.76 7.56 0.30
N GLY A 87 -0.10 7.22 -0.75
CA GLY A 87 1.32 6.89 -0.66
C GLY A 87 1.94 6.48 -1.97
N THR A 88 3.14 5.98 -1.91
CA THR A 88 3.90 5.61 -3.09
C THR A 88 4.14 4.11 -3.08
N LEU A 89 3.81 3.45 -4.15
CA LEU A 89 4.00 2.01 -4.23
C LEU A 89 5.36 1.66 -4.77
N ASP A 90 6.06 0.82 -4.04
CA ASP A 90 7.30 0.26 -4.52
C ASP A 90 6.94 -1.10 -5.09
N THR A 91 6.95 -1.23 -6.39
CA THR A 91 6.49 -2.43 -7.04
C THR A 91 7.44 -3.61 -6.85
N LYS A 92 8.69 -3.36 -6.46
CA LYS A 92 9.60 -4.45 -6.31
C LYS A 92 9.29 -5.20 -5.04
N THR A 93 8.84 -4.54 -4.02
CA THR A 93 8.59 -5.19 -2.75
C THR A 93 7.11 -5.19 -2.42
N ASN A 94 6.29 -4.64 -3.28
CA ASN A 94 4.87 -4.57 -3.06
C ASN A 94 4.55 -3.83 -1.77
N THR A 95 5.27 -2.77 -1.52
CA THR A 95 5.15 -1.99 -0.31
C THR A 95 4.68 -0.58 -0.61
N ILE A 96 3.71 -0.09 0.14
CA ILE A 96 3.28 1.28 0.00
C ILE A 96 3.94 2.09 1.09
N LEU A 97 4.67 3.14 0.69
CA LEU A 97 5.25 4.05 1.63
C LEU A 97 4.15 5.01 1.92
N VAL A 98 3.60 4.94 3.10
CA VAL A 98 2.41 5.64 3.45
C VAL A 98 2.62 7.09 3.80
N ASP A 99 1.83 7.98 3.19
CA ASP A 99 1.87 9.40 3.54
C ASP A 99 0.70 9.66 4.49
N SER A 100 -0.45 9.09 4.24
CA SER A 100 -1.57 9.29 5.13
C SER A 100 -2.58 8.15 5.05
N ILE A 101 -3.32 7.92 6.09
CA ILE A 101 -4.37 6.91 6.13
C ILE A 101 -5.59 7.58 6.70
N THR A 102 -6.73 7.41 6.07
CA THR A 102 -7.99 7.94 6.60
C THR A 102 -9.06 6.86 6.48
N ALA A 103 -10.06 6.93 7.30
CA ALA A 103 -11.15 5.97 7.23
C ALA A 103 -11.87 6.12 5.89
N ALA A 104 -12.23 5.03 5.31
CA ALA A 104 -12.82 5.05 4.00
C ALA A 104 -14.31 5.17 4.08
N GLY A 105 -14.83 5.75 4.97
CA GLY A 105 -16.12 5.97 4.86
C GLY A 105 -16.96 4.99 5.28
N ALA A 106 -17.47 5.09 6.24
CA ALA A 106 -18.11 4.14 6.68
C ALA A 106 -19.33 4.10 6.14
N ARG A 107 -19.83 4.04 5.70
CA ARG A 107 -20.96 3.87 5.32
C ARG A 107 -21.01 3.72 4.28
#